data_8d637576336a388836d6d9f6ddcc4eee
#
_entry.id   8d637576336a388836d6d9f6ddcc4eee
#
_cell.length_a   1.000
_cell.length_b   1.000
_cell.length_c   1.000
_cell.angle_alpha   90.00
_cell.angle_beta   90.00
_cell.angle_gamma   90.00
#
_symmetry.space_group_name_H-M   'P 1'
#
loop_
_entity.id
_entity.type
_entity.pdbx_description
1 polymer ?
#
loop_
_entity_poly.entity_id
_entity_poly.type
_entity_poly.pdbx_seq_one_letter_code
_entity_poly.pdbx_strand_id
1 'polypeptide(L)'
;MKAFKKHTGLVAPLDRPNVDTDQIIPKQFLKRIERTGFGEFLFYDWRSDPSFVLNQQRYKGASILVAGKNFGCGSSREHAPWALGEFGFRAIIAPSFADIFANNCLKNGMLPITLTTEQVGEIRSRAQQHEGYELTVDLERQTVEDSRGLSILFVVSEFQRYCLLEGLDDIGLTLRHEDLIREYEISHR
;
A
#
# COMPACT_ATOMS: atom_id res chain seq x y z
N MET A 1 -12.00 -7.92 -1.04
CA MET A 1 -10.85 -7.18 -1.67
C MET A 1 -10.05 -8.10 -2.60
N LYS A 2 -9.08 -7.56 -3.40
CA LYS A 2 -8.21 -8.40 -4.25
C LYS A 2 -7.13 -9.08 -3.39
N ALA A 3 -7.02 -10.40 -3.48
CA ALA A 3 -5.99 -11.17 -2.78
C ALA A 3 -4.56 -10.71 -3.13
N PHE A 4 -3.67 -10.78 -2.15
CA PHE A 4 -2.25 -10.50 -2.30
C PHE A 4 -1.46 -11.74 -1.92
N LYS A 5 -0.83 -12.41 -2.89
CA LYS A 5 0.04 -13.56 -2.63
C LYS A 5 1.49 -13.21 -2.92
N LYS A 6 1.75 -12.86 -4.16
CA LYS A 6 3.06 -12.47 -4.67
C LYS A 6 2.90 -11.36 -5.69
N HIS A 7 3.78 -10.37 -5.65
CA HIS A 7 3.77 -9.26 -6.58
C HIS A 7 5.19 -8.87 -6.96
N THR A 8 5.46 -8.81 -8.25
CA THR A 8 6.70 -8.24 -8.80
C THR A 8 6.36 -6.95 -9.51
N GLY A 9 7.10 -5.90 -9.23
CA GLY A 9 6.83 -4.61 -9.83
C GLY A 9 7.94 -3.59 -9.72
N LEU A 10 7.86 -2.61 -10.58
CA LEU A 10 8.76 -1.46 -10.64
C LEU A 10 8.65 -0.64 -9.35
N VAL A 11 9.79 -0.22 -8.84
CA VAL A 11 9.92 0.55 -7.60
C VAL A 11 9.98 2.05 -7.86
N ALA A 12 9.11 2.82 -7.20
CA ALA A 12 9.20 4.28 -7.14
C ALA A 12 9.78 4.73 -5.78
N PRO A 13 10.97 5.38 -5.76
CA PRO A 13 11.62 5.83 -4.54
C PRO A 13 11.12 7.23 -4.13
N LEU A 14 10.22 7.32 -3.15
CA LEU A 14 9.74 8.57 -2.57
C LEU A 14 10.50 8.89 -1.28
N ASP A 15 11.61 9.62 -1.39
CA ASP A 15 12.45 9.98 -0.24
C ASP A 15 11.90 11.19 0.52
N ARG A 16 10.72 11.00 1.15
CA ARG A 16 10.09 12.02 1.99
C ARG A 16 9.59 11.39 3.28
N PRO A 17 10.05 11.86 4.45
CA PRO A 17 9.47 11.45 5.73
C PRO A 17 8.20 12.24 6.04
N ASN A 18 7.39 11.73 6.97
CA ASN A 18 6.17 12.38 7.47
C ASN A 18 5.19 12.77 6.36
N VAL A 19 5.06 11.93 5.35
CA VAL A 19 4.06 12.12 4.29
C VAL A 19 2.68 11.92 4.89
N ASP A 20 1.92 13.00 4.97
CA ASP A 20 0.57 12.97 5.54
C ASP A 20 -0.51 12.64 4.49
N THR A 21 -1.70 12.33 4.97
CA THR A 21 -2.81 11.94 4.10
C THR A 21 -3.32 13.07 3.22
N ASP A 22 -3.13 14.36 3.59
CA ASP A 22 -3.46 15.50 2.74
C ASP A 22 -2.46 15.65 1.58
N GLN A 23 -1.20 15.28 1.81
CA GLN A 23 -0.18 15.23 0.76
C GLN A 23 -0.39 14.05 -0.18
N ILE A 24 -0.88 12.90 0.33
CA ILE A 24 -1.23 11.74 -0.51
C ILE A 24 -2.43 12.08 -1.38
N ILE A 25 -3.50 12.64 -0.80
CA ILE A 25 -4.69 13.11 -1.50
C ILE A 25 -5.25 14.36 -0.84
N PRO A 26 -5.21 15.53 -1.51
CA PRO A 26 -5.69 16.79 -0.95
C PRO A 26 -7.18 16.74 -0.60
N LYS A 27 -7.53 17.34 0.55
CA LYS A 27 -8.89 17.33 1.11
C LYS A 27 -9.98 17.85 0.18
N GLN A 28 -9.64 18.69 -0.78
CA GLN A 28 -10.59 19.23 -1.77
C GLN A 28 -11.24 18.13 -2.62
N PHE A 29 -10.56 16.98 -2.82
CA PHE A 29 -11.06 15.84 -3.60
C PHE A 29 -11.90 14.86 -2.78
N LEU A 30 -11.96 15.03 -1.45
CA LEU A 30 -12.71 14.14 -0.54
C LEU A 30 -14.23 14.39 -0.55
N LYS A 31 -14.69 15.46 -1.20
CA LYS A 31 -16.12 15.79 -1.32
C LYS A 31 -16.85 14.99 -2.42
N ARG A 32 -16.12 14.15 -3.16
CA ARG A 32 -16.69 13.30 -4.21
C ARG A 32 -17.57 12.21 -3.60
N ILE A 33 -18.72 11.95 -4.22
CA ILE A 33 -19.65 10.89 -3.81
C ILE A 33 -19.18 9.54 -4.35
N GLU A 34 -18.51 9.56 -5.49
CA GLU A 34 -17.94 8.37 -6.13
C GLU A 34 -16.81 7.80 -5.28
N ARG A 35 -16.76 6.48 -5.19
CA ARG A 35 -15.68 5.75 -4.49
C ARG A 35 -14.50 5.35 -5.41
N THR A 36 -14.45 5.89 -6.61
CA THR A 36 -13.46 5.60 -7.65
C THR A 36 -12.97 6.88 -8.33
N GLY A 37 -11.85 6.80 -9.04
CA GLY A 37 -11.23 7.94 -9.73
C GLY A 37 -10.32 8.78 -8.84
N PHE A 38 -9.87 8.23 -7.71
CA PHE A 38 -8.97 8.95 -6.81
C PHE A 38 -7.49 8.86 -7.24
N GLY A 39 -7.14 7.87 -8.06
CA GLY A 39 -5.77 7.67 -8.53
C GLY A 39 -5.21 8.86 -9.31
N GLU A 40 -6.04 9.60 -10.05
CA GLU A 40 -5.64 10.80 -10.77
C GLU A 40 -5.20 11.96 -9.84
N PHE A 41 -5.68 11.96 -8.58
CA PHE A 41 -5.38 12.98 -7.57
C PHE A 41 -4.26 12.57 -6.61
N LEU A 42 -3.66 11.38 -6.81
CA LEU A 42 -2.54 10.93 -5.98
C LEU A 42 -1.40 11.93 -6.06
N PHE A 43 -0.94 12.43 -4.90
CA PHE A 43 0.12 13.44 -4.78
C PHE A 43 -0.10 14.67 -5.67
N TYR A 44 -1.33 15.10 -5.81
CA TYR A 44 -1.76 16.13 -6.76
C TYR A 44 -0.89 17.39 -6.72
N ASP A 45 -0.64 17.93 -5.52
CA ASP A 45 0.15 19.15 -5.37
C ASP A 45 1.61 18.93 -5.76
N TRP A 46 2.18 17.77 -5.43
CA TRP A 46 3.58 17.46 -5.77
C TRP A 46 3.76 17.12 -7.25
N ARG A 47 2.73 16.58 -7.89
CA ARG A 47 2.77 16.25 -9.32
C ARG A 47 2.74 17.48 -10.23
N SER A 48 2.54 18.67 -9.69
CA SER A 48 2.75 19.93 -10.41
C SER A 48 4.23 20.20 -10.69
N ASP A 49 5.15 19.60 -9.90
CA ASP A 49 6.59 19.67 -10.11
C ASP A 49 7.04 18.59 -11.11
N PRO A 50 7.58 18.96 -12.30
CA PRO A 50 8.07 17.99 -13.29
C PRO A 50 9.16 17.05 -12.76
N SER A 51 9.93 17.49 -11.75
CA SER A 51 10.99 16.68 -11.13
C SER A 51 10.47 15.63 -10.15
N PHE A 52 9.19 15.69 -9.78
CA PHE A 52 8.60 14.74 -8.84
C PHE A 52 8.74 13.30 -9.35
N VAL A 53 9.07 12.38 -8.44
CA VAL A 53 9.42 10.99 -8.78
C VAL A 53 8.39 10.31 -9.68
N LEU A 54 7.08 10.47 -9.43
CA LEU A 54 6.04 9.81 -10.21
C LEU A 54 5.78 10.47 -11.58
N ASN A 55 6.37 11.65 -11.86
CA ASN A 55 6.33 12.29 -13.17
C ASN A 55 7.48 11.83 -14.08
N GLN A 56 8.50 11.18 -13.50
CA GLN A 56 9.65 10.72 -14.27
C GLN A 56 9.31 9.46 -15.06
N GLN A 57 9.64 9.45 -16.35
CA GLN A 57 9.34 8.34 -17.26
C GLN A 57 9.88 6.99 -16.77
N ARG A 58 11.05 6.97 -16.10
CA ARG A 58 11.67 5.77 -15.56
C ARG A 58 10.87 5.06 -14.47
N TYR A 59 9.91 5.74 -13.82
CA TYR A 59 9.05 5.18 -12.77
C TYR A 59 7.59 5.04 -13.23
N LYS A 60 7.31 5.24 -14.52
CA LYS A 60 5.98 5.07 -15.06
C LYS A 60 5.51 3.60 -14.94
N GLY A 61 4.35 3.41 -14.35
CA GLY A 61 3.81 2.08 -14.09
C GLY A 61 4.38 1.42 -12.81
N ALA A 62 5.10 2.18 -11.96
CA ALA A 62 5.55 1.67 -10.69
C ALA A 62 4.36 1.17 -9.83
N SER A 63 4.55 0.00 -9.21
CA SER A 63 3.54 -0.65 -8.39
C SER A 63 4.02 -0.97 -6.98
N ILE A 64 5.27 -0.63 -6.67
CA ILE A 64 5.85 -0.67 -5.33
C ILE A 64 6.38 0.71 -4.98
N LEU A 65 5.87 1.30 -3.90
CA LEU A 65 6.33 2.60 -3.40
C LEU A 65 7.31 2.39 -2.26
N VAL A 66 8.49 3.01 -2.32
CA VAL A 66 9.46 3.01 -1.23
C VAL A 66 9.53 4.40 -0.63
N ALA A 67 9.00 4.56 0.57
CA ALA A 67 8.77 5.84 1.21
C ALA A 67 9.66 6.08 2.44
N GLY A 68 9.67 7.30 2.95
CA GLY A 68 10.31 7.66 4.20
C GLY A 68 9.52 7.26 5.45
N LYS A 69 10.09 7.50 6.62
CA LYS A 69 9.47 7.18 7.91
C LYS A 69 8.14 7.92 8.13
N ASN A 70 7.25 7.34 8.95
CA ASN A 70 5.97 7.89 9.36
C ASN A 70 5.06 8.22 8.16
N PHE A 71 4.99 7.29 7.22
CA PHE A 71 4.17 7.44 6.01
C PHE A 71 2.68 7.29 6.33
N GLY A 72 1.85 8.14 5.73
CA GLY A 72 0.40 8.15 5.94
C GLY A 72 -0.03 8.78 7.27
N CYS A 73 0.81 9.65 7.87
CA CYS A 73 0.46 10.37 9.09
C CYS A 73 -0.69 11.37 8.86
N GLY A 74 -1.16 12.02 9.93
CA GLY A 74 -2.25 12.99 9.87
C GLY A 74 -3.63 12.35 10.05
N SER A 75 -4.62 12.88 9.35
CA SER A 75 -6.03 12.46 9.51
C SER A 75 -6.29 11.06 9.01
N SER A 76 -7.17 10.32 9.71
CA SER A 76 -7.62 9.00 9.25
C SER A 76 -8.49 9.13 7.99
N ARG A 77 -7.95 8.73 6.84
CA ARG A 77 -8.65 8.82 5.54
C ARG A 77 -8.44 7.57 4.72
N GLU A 78 -9.52 6.87 4.42
CA GLU A 78 -9.49 5.72 3.50
C GLU A 78 -9.17 6.11 2.05
N HIS A 79 -9.44 7.36 1.68
CA HIS A 79 -9.15 7.89 0.34
C HIS A 79 -7.66 7.83 -0.02
N ALA A 80 -6.77 7.91 0.97
CA ALA A 80 -5.32 7.82 0.71
C ALA A 80 -4.91 6.43 0.19
N PRO A 81 -5.27 5.30 0.82
CA PRO A 81 -5.10 3.98 0.24
C PRO A 81 -5.83 3.78 -1.10
N TRP A 82 -7.04 4.33 -1.27
CA TRP A 82 -7.75 4.25 -2.56
C TRP A 82 -6.98 4.93 -3.67
N ALA A 83 -6.49 6.16 -3.45
CA ALA A 83 -5.70 6.88 -4.45
C ALA A 83 -4.42 6.12 -4.83
N LEU A 84 -3.71 5.56 -3.84
CA LEU A 84 -2.51 4.75 -4.07
C LEU A 84 -2.83 3.46 -4.85
N GLY A 85 -3.88 2.75 -4.46
CA GLY A 85 -4.30 1.50 -5.11
C GLY A 85 -4.77 1.71 -6.55
N GLU A 86 -5.58 2.75 -6.80
CA GLU A 86 -6.06 3.08 -8.14
C GLU A 86 -4.95 3.61 -9.06
N PHE A 87 -3.95 4.30 -8.50
CA PHE A 87 -2.77 4.69 -9.26
C PHE A 87 -1.95 3.47 -9.72
N GLY A 88 -2.06 2.34 -9.01
CA GLY A 88 -1.41 1.08 -9.36
C GLY A 88 -0.51 0.50 -8.28
N PHE A 89 -0.34 1.15 -7.13
CA PHE A 89 0.49 0.60 -6.06
C PHE A 89 -0.18 -0.59 -5.38
N ARG A 90 0.60 -1.65 -5.20
CA ARG A 90 0.21 -2.90 -4.52
C ARG A 90 0.90 -3.07 -3.18
N ALA A 91 2.12 -2.55 -3.05
CA ALA A 91 2.89 -2.58 -1.82
C ALA A 91 3.55 -1.23 -1.56
N ILE A 92 3.67 -0.90 -0.27
CA ILE A 92 4.39 0.28 0.19
C ILE A 92 5.42 -0.18 1.21
N ILE A 93 6.67 0.22 1.04
CA ILE A 93 7.78 -0.13 1.93
C ILE A 93 8.25 1.17 2.60
N ALA A 94 8.29 1.17 3.93
CA ALA A 94 8.74 2.34 4.70
C ALA A 94 9.34 1.92 6.06
N PRO A 95 10.14 2.79 6.72
CA PRO A 95 10.64 2.51 8.06
C PRO A 95 9.54 2.50 9.13
N SER A 96 8.45 3.24 8.91
CA SER A 96 7.25 3.23 9.75
C SER A 96 6.05 3.85 9.05
N PHE A 97 4.88 3.48 9.51
CA PHE A 97 3.59 3.98 9.03
C PHE A 97 2.78 4.54 10.21
N ALA A 98 1.83 5.42 9.93
CA ALA A 98 0.75 5.68 10.88
C ALA A 98 -0.18 4.47 10.96
N ASP A 99 -0.56 4.05 12.17
CA ASP A 99 -1.31 2.82 12.43
C ASP A 99 -2.62 2.73 11.63
N ILE A 100 -3.39 3.82 11.64
CA ILE A 100 -4.68 3.86 10.93
C ILE A 100 -4.48 3.74 9.41
N PHE A 101 -3.47 4.41 8.86
CA PHE A 101 -3.14 4.30 7.43
C PHE A 101 -2.74 2.87 7.05
N ALA A 102 -1.86 2.23 7.84
CA ALA A 102 -1.45 0.86 7.60
C ALA A 102 -2.65 -0.10 7.62
N ASN A 103 -3.54 0.04 8.61
CA ASN A 103 -4.76 -0.77 8.71
C ASN A 103 -5.69 -0.54 7.50
N ASN A 104 -5.86 0.70 7.06
CA ASN A 104 -6.66 1.01 5.88
C ASN A 104 -6.04 0.43 4.60
N CYS A 105 -4.71 0.42 4.46
CA CYS A 105 -4.03 -0.26 3.35
C CYS A 105 -4.39 -1.75 3.31
N LEU A 106 -4.26 -2.45 4.45
CA LEU A 106 -4.56 -3.88 4.56
C LEU A 106 -6.02 -4.20 4.19
N LYS A 107 -6.98 -3.40 4.68
CA LYS A 107 -8.42 -3.54 4.34
C LYS A 107 -8.71 -3.35 2.85
N ASN A 108 -7.87 -2.60 2.14
CA ASN A 108 -7.98 -2.37 0.70
C ASN A 108 -7.11 -3.30 -0.15
N GLY A 109 -6.49 -4.33 0.45
CA GLY A 109 -5.67 -5.31 -0.26
C GLY A 109 -4.32 -4.77 -0.72
N MET A 110 -3.83 -3.71 -0.09
CA MET A 110 -2.48 -3.16 -0.27
C MET A 110 -1.61 -3.56 0.92
N LEU A 111 -0.37 -3.98 0.64
CA LEU A 111 0.56 -4.47 1.66
C LEU A 111 1.52 -3.37 2.12
N PRO A 112 1.36 -2.79 3.32
CA PRO A 112 2.37 -1.97 3.96
C PRO A 112 3.44 -2.87 4.57
N ILE A 113 4.71 -2.63 4.25
CA ILE A 113 5.86 -3.40 4.72
C ILE A 113 6.79 -2.49 5.51
N THR A 114 6.97 -2.80 6.78
CA THR A 114 7.92 -2.10 7.64
C THR A 114 9.28 -2.79 7.57
N LEU A 115 10.31 -2.04 7.18
CA LEU A 115 11.71 -2.46 7.16
C LEU A 115 12.57 -1.47 7.94
N THR A 116 13.82 -1.84 8.24
CA THR A 116 14.73 -0.88 8.90
C THR A 116 15.05 0.30 7.97
N THR A 117 15.48 1.42 8.55
CA THR A 117 15.87 2.62 7.78
C THR A 117 16.98 2.30 6.78
N GLU A 118 17.93 1.44 7.18
CA GLU A 118 19.06 1.02 6.37
C GLU A 118 18.58 0.18 5.17
N GLN A 119 17.68 -0.80 5.40
CA GLN A 119 17.10 -1.63 4.35
C GLN A 119 16.29 -0.82 3.35
N VAL A 120 15.46 0.11 3.84
CA VAL A 120 14.71 1.04 2.98
C VAL A 120 15.66 1.93 2.18
N GLY A 121 16.73 2.42 2.81
CA GLY A 121 17.79 3.21 2.16
C GLY A 121 18.50 2.44 1.06
N GLU A 122 18.82 1.16 1.30
CA GLU A 122 19.44 0.27 0.30
C GLU A 122 18.52 0.07 -0.92
N ILE A 123 17.25 -0.30 -0.69
CA ILE A 123 16.28 -0.49 -1.78
C ILE A 123 16.15 0.81 -2.60
N ARG A 124 16.05 1.96 -1.93
CA ARG A 124 15.92 3.25 -2.58
C ARG A 124 17.14 3.60 -3.42
N SER A 125 18.34 3.37 -2.90
CA SER A 125 19.59 3.56 -3.63
C SER A 125 19.65 2.70 -4.89
N ARG A 126 19.29 1.41 -4.80
CA ARG A 126 19.22 0.49 -5.95
C ARG A 126 18.22 0.98 -7.00
N ALA A 127 17.03 1.44 -6.58
CA ALA A 127 16.00 1.98 -7.49
C ALA A 127 16.46 3.26 -8.21
N GLN A 128 17.31 4.07 -7.57
CA GLN A 128 17.88 5.28 -8.18
C GLN A 128 19.02 4.95 -9.16
N GLN A 129 19.86 3.96 -8.83
CA GLN A 129 21.02 3.57 -9.62
C GLN A 129 20.66 2.72 -10.83
N HIS A 130 19.59 1.93 -10.75
CA HIS A 130 19.21 1.00 -11.81
C HIS A 130 17.87 1.41 -12.41
N GLU A 131 17.85 1.72 -13.69
CA GLU A 131 16.61 1.95 -14.43
C GLU A 131 15.83 0.62 -14.53
N GLY A 132 14.49 0.71 -14.37
CA GLY A 132 13.65 -0.48 -14.40
C GLY A 132 13.84 -1.40 -13.18
N TYR A 133 14.32 -0.87 -12.04
CA TYR A 133 14.52 -1.69 -10.84
C TYR A 133 13.21 -2.23 -10.30
N GLU A 134 13.13 -3.54 -10.19
CA GLU A 134 11.96 -4.26 -9.70
C GLU A 134 12.25 -5.00 -8.40
N LEU A 135 11.22 -5.12 -7.58
CA LEU A 135 11.18 -6.00 -6.41
C LEU A 135 10.08 -7.04 -6.57
N THR A 136 10.35 -8.20 -6.02
CA THR A 136 9.34 -9.24 -5.78
C THR A 136 9.00 -9.26 -4.29
N VAL A 137 7.74 -9.00 -3.98
CA VAL A 137 7.16 -9.11 -2.64
C VAL A 137 6.37 -10.40 -2.57
N ASP A 138 6.78 -11.32 -1.72
CA ASP A 138 6.15 -12.62 -1.50
C ASP A 138 5.57 -12.67 -0.08
N LEU A 139 4.23 -12.64 0.02
CA LEU A 139 3.55 -12.63 1.32
C LEU A 139 3.52 -14.02 1.98
N GLU A 140 3.55 -15.08 1.20
CA GLU A 140 3.59 -16.44 1.73
C GLU A 140 4.93 -16.72 2.42
N ARG A 141 6.02 -16.27 1.81
CA ARG A 141 7.38 -16.39 2.35
C ARG A 141 7.76 -15.22 3.26
N GLN A 142 7.00 -14.13 3.23
CA GLN A 142 7.28 -12.87 3.91
C GLN A 142 8.67 -12.33 3.53
N THR A 143 8.97 -12.30 2.21
CA THR A 143 10.24 -11.82 1.66
C THR A 143 10.04 -10.69 0.66
N VAL A 144 11.02 -9.77 0.65
CA VAL A 144 11.23 -8.78 -0.40
C VAL A 144 12.55 -9.11 -1.07
N GLU A 145 12.52 -9.39 -2.35
CA GLU A 145 13.67 -9.88 -3.11
C GLU A 145 13.85 -9.10 -4.42
N ASP A 146 15.09 -8.97 -4.87
CA ASP A 146 15.40 -8.51 -6.24
C ASP A 146 16.20 -9.57 -7.02
N SER A 147 16.38 -9.33 -8.31
CA SER A 147 17.19 -10.20 -9.17
C SER A 147 18.72 -10.02 -8.97
N ARG A 148 19.15 -9.16 -8.04
CA ARG A 148 20.54 -8.75 -7.82
C ARG A 148 21.07 -9.16 -6.45
N GLY A 149 20.42 -10.13 -5.78
CA GLY A 149 20.86 -10.73 -4.53
C GLY A 149 20.33 -10.04 -3.26
N LEU A 150 19.41 -9.09 -3.36
CA LEU A 150 18.69 -8.59 -2.19
C LEU A 150 17.66 -9.64 -1.78
N SER A 151 17.65 -9.99 -0.48
CA SER A 151 16.59 -10.80 0.13
C SER A 151 16.41 -10.34 1.57
N ILE A 152 15.23 -9.80 1.88
CA ILE A 152 14.90 -9.21 3.18
C ILE A 152 13.63 -9.86 3.69
N LEU A 153 13.65 -10.34 4.94
CA LEU A 153 12.45 -10.82 5.62
C LEU A 153 11.66 -9.65 6.21
N PHE A 154 10.34 -9.73 6.14
CA PHE A 154 9.43 -8.83 6.85
C PHE A 154 8.41 -9.60 7.66
N VAL A 155 7.74 -8.94 8.59
CA VAL A 155 6.75 -9.55 9.47
C VAL A 155 5.39 -8.90 9.26
N VAL A 156 4.38 -9.75 9.08
CA VAL A 156 2.96 -9.37 9.10
C VAL A 156 2.27 -10.30 10.10
N SER A 157 1.30 -9.80 10.87
CA SER A 157 0.55 -10.65 11.80
C SER A 157 -0.16 -11.78 11.05
N GLU A 158 -0.31 -12.95 11.68
CA GLU A 158 -0.95 -14.11 11.05
C GLU A 158 -2.36 -13.78 10.53
N PHE A 159 -3.14 -13.02 11.32
CA PHE A 159 -4.48 -12.62 10.91
C PHE A 159 -4.49 -11.73 9.68
N GLN A 160 -3.64 -10.69 9.64
CA GLN A 160 -3.52 -9.80 8.48
C GLN A 160 -3.04 -10.54 7.24
N ARG A 161 -2.04 -11.43 7.42
CA ARG A 161 -1.52 -12.29 6.34
C ARG A 161 -2.64 -13.17 5.77
N TYR A 162 -3.41 -13.83 6.62
CA TYR A 162 -4.54 -14.65 6.21
C TYR A 162 -5.57 -13.84 5.42
N CYS A 163 -6.01 -12.68 5.94
CA CYS A 163 -6.97 -11.82 5.25
C CYS A 163 -6.48 -11.39 3.86
N LEU A 164 -5.20 -11.00 3.74
CA LEU A 164 -4.61 -10.60 2.46
C LEU A 164 -4.50 -11.77 1.48
N LEU A 165 -4.04 -12.95 1.92
CA LEU A 165 -3.90 -14.14 1.08
C LEU A 165 -5.25 -14.58 0.51
N GLU A 166 -6.30 -14.54 1.32
CA GLU A 166 -7.67 -14.95 0.94
C GLU A 166 -8.48 -13.81 0.29
N GLY A 167 -7.98 -12.57 0.30
CA GLY A 167 -8.71 -11.42 -0.23
C GLY A 167 -9.91 -11.01 0.62
N LEU A 168 -9.86 -11.24 1.92
CA LEU A 168 -10.97 -10.98 2.86
C LEU A 168 -10.86 -9.58 3.45
N ASP A 169 -11.91 -8.80 3.28
CA ASP A 169 -12.18 -7.58 4.05
C ASP A 169 -13.13 -7.88 5.23
N ASP A 170 -13.49 -6.85 6.00
CA ASP A 170 -14.37 -7.00 7.16
C ASP A 170 -15.73 -7.64 6.79
N ILE A 171 -16.27 -7.33 5.60
CA ILE A 171 -17.51 -7.90 5.09
C ILE A 171 -17.29 -9.37 4.71
N GLY A 172 -16.21 -9.67 3.99
CA GLY A 172 -15.87 -11.04 3.60
C GLY A 172 -15.64 -11.95 4.79
N LEU A 173 -15.06 -11.44 5.88
CA LEU A 173 -14.92 -12.17 7.15
C LEU A 173 -16.29 -12.47 7.79
N THR A 174 -17.20 -11.49 7.82
CA THR A 174 -18.55 -11.66 8.35
C THR A 174 -19.36 -12.67 7.55
N LEU A 175 -19.28 -12.62 6.22
CA LEU A 175 -20.01 -13.54 5.33
C LEU A 175 -19.55 -15.00 5.47
N ARG A 176 -18.39 -15.28 6.01
CA ARG A 176 -17.98 -16.66 6.35
C ARG A 176 -18.83 -17.29 7.46
N HIS A 177 -19.58 -16.49 8.22
CA HIS A 177 -20.49 -16.90 9.28
C HIS A 177 -21.96 -16.70 8.89
N GLU A 178 -22.29 -16.61 7.59
CA GLU A 178 -23.64 -16.32 7.11
C GLU A 178 -24.68 -17.31 7.64
N ASP A 179 -24.37 -18.60 7.69
CA ASP A 179 -25.27 -19.62 8.21
C ASP A 179 -25.59 -19.39 9.70
N LEU A 180 -24.59 -19.09 10.52
CA LEU A 180 -24.77 -18.78 11.94
C LEU A 180 -25.58 -17.49 12.15
N ILE A 181 -25.36 -16.48 11.32
CA ILE A 181 -26.13 -15.23 11.34
C ILE A 181 -27.58 -15.51 11.01
N ARG A 182 -27.85 -16.31 9.97
CA ARG A 182 -29.19 -16.70 9.56
C ARG A 182 -29.91 -17.50 10.64
N GLU A 183 -29.27 -18.46 11.29
CA GLU A 183 -29.82 -19.23 12.42
C GLU A 183 -30.20 -18.31 13.59
N TYR A 184 -29.31 -17.35 13.92
CA TYR A 184 -29.58 -16.38 14.97
C TYR A 184 -30.78 -15.50 14.63
N GLU A 185 -30.89 -14.98 13.42
CA GLU A 185 -32.00 -14.13 12.96
C GLU A 185 -33.35 -14.89 12.99
N ILE A 186 -33.36 -16.18 12.65
CA ILE A 186 -34.58 -17.03 12.70
C ILE A 186 -35.00 -17.25 14.14
N SER A 187 -34.05 -17.49 15.05
CA SER A 187 -34.35 -17.82 16.46
C SER A 187 -34.75 -16.60 17.30
N HIS A 188 -34.52 -15.39 16.81
CA HIS A 188 -34.78 -14.12 17.51
C HIS A 188 -35.85 -13.24 16.81
N ARG A 189 -36.60 -13.81 15.87
CA ARG A 189 -37.86 -13.25 15.32
C ARG A 189 -39.03 -13.72 16.17
#